data_af5dac639771caf9e6e0382c60111fe1
#
_entry.id   af5dac639771caf9e6e0382c60111fe1
#
_cell.length_a   1.000
_cell.length_b   1.000
_cell.length_c   1.000
_cell.angle_alpha   90.00
_cell.angle_beta   90.00
_cell.angle_gamma   90.00
#
_symmetry.space_group_name_H-M   'P 1'
#
loop_
_entity.id
_entity.type
_entity.pdbx_description
1 polymer ?
#
loop_
_entity_poly.entity_id
_entity_poly.type
_entity_poly.pdbx_seq_one_letter_code
_entity_poly.pdbx_strand_id
1 'polypeptide(L)'
;MLIIPKRHVWDMIELDAEEWASLGQLKDKALPVALKRYCGDSISYNVAIQIGEHSGREIDHLHIHILPRAPGDPFEGDSRRLYSNIVGRKEKRDSSGVEHEVQALRKIFKYTPKKQ
;
A
#
# COMPACT_ATOMS: atom_id res chain seq x y z
N MET A 1 3.13 1.14 1.34
CA MET A 1 2.80 0.17 0.28
C MET A 1 1.40 0.49 -0.24
N LEU A 2 1.18 0.37 -1.54
CA LEU A 2 -0.14 0.58 -2.14
C LEU A 2 -0.57 -0.68 -2.89
N ILE A 3 -1.85 -1.01 -2.78
CA ILE A 3 -2.51 -1.98 -3.65
C ILE A 3 -3.44 -1.19 -4.56
N ILE A 4 -3.29 -1.39 -5.87
CA ILE A 4 -4.06 -0.69 -6.89
C ILE A 4 -4.64 -1.68 -7.90
N PRO A 5 -5.86 -1.46 -8.41
CA PRO A 5 -6.36 -2.23 -9.54
C PRO A 5 -5.63 -1.83 -10.83
N LYS A 6 -5.52 -2.76 -11.78
CA LYS A 6 -4.94 -2.46 -13.10
C LYS A 6 -5.88 -1.60 -13.93
N ARG A 7 -7.18 -1.87 -13.87
CA ARG A 7 -8.20 -1.05 -14.52
C ARG A 7 -8.36 0.27 -13.78
N HIS A 8 -8.49 1.38 -14.48
CA HIS A 8 -8.70 2.68 -13.88
C HIS A 8 -10.11 2.79 -13.31
N VAL A 9 -10.21 2.71 -12.01
CA VAL A 9 -11.44 2.88 -11.23
C VAL A 9 -11.22 3.91 -10.13
N TRP A 10 -12.26 4.57 -9.70
CA TRP A 10 -12.21 5.65 -8.70
C TRP A 10 -12.73 5.20 -7.35
N ASP A 11 -13.61 4.21 -7.33
CA ASP A 11 -14.33 3.75 -6.15
C ASP A 11 -14.32 2.24 -6.04
N MET A 12 -14.38 1.73 -4.82
CA MET A 12 -14.45 0.30 -4.52
C MET A 12 -15.70 -0.36 -5.11
N ILE A 13 -16.81 0.37 -5.23
CA ILE A 13 -18.06 -0.16 -5.81
C ILE A 13 -17.95 -0.47 -7.30
N GLU A 14 -16.95 0.09 -7.99
CA GLU A 14 -16.69 -0.18 -9.39
C GLU A 14 -15.89 -1.48 -9.62
N LEU A 15 -15.32 -2.08 -8.57
CA LEU A 15 -14.58 -3.32 -8.67
C LEU A 15 -15.51 -4.49 -9.01
N ASP A 16 -15.13 -5.27 -10.01
CA ASP A 16 -15.84 -6.49 -10.36
C ASP A 16 -15.40 -7.69 -9.51
N ALA A 17 -16.08 -8.82 -9.69
CA ALA A 17 -15.83 -10.04 -8.92
C ALA A 17 -14.41 -10.59 -9.13
N GLU A 18 -13.85 -10.47 -10.34
CA GLU A 18 -12.49 -10.93 -10.64
C GLU A 18 -11.45 -10.05 -9.94
N GLU A 19 -11.67 -8.75 -9.90
CA GLU A 19 -10.80 -7.80 -9.20
C GLU A 19 -10.82 -8.05 -7.69
N TRP A 20 -11.96 -8.31 -7.11
CA TRP A 20 -12.08 -8.73 -5.71
C TRP A 20 -11.37 -10.07 -5.44
N ALA A 21 -11.50 -11.04 -6.32
CA ALA A 21 -10.80 -12.31 -6.21
C ALA A 21 -9.27 -12.12 -6.28
N SER A 22 -8.80 -11.26 -7.16
CA SER A 22 -7.37 -10.90 -7.27
C SER A 22 -6.85 -10.23 -6.00
N LEU A 23 -7.63 -9.34 -5.39
CA LEU A 23 -7.30 -8.74 -4.10
C LEU A 23 -7.19 -9.79 -2.99
N GLY A 24 -8.11 -10.76 -2.96
CA GLY A 24 -8.06 -11.90 -2.05
C GLY A 24 -6.78 -12.73 -2.20
N GLN A 25 -6.35 -12.98 -3.43
CA GLN A 25 -5.09 -13.68 -3.70
C GLN A 25 -3.86 -12.90 -3.22
N LEU A 26 -3.85 -11.58 -3.41
CA LEU A 26 -2.79 -10.71 -2.88
C LEU A 26 -2.74 -10.76 -1.35
N LYS A 27 -3.89 -10.70 -0.70
CA LYS A 27 -4.02 -10.81 0.75
C LYS A 27 -3.45 -12.12 1.27
N ASP A 28 -3.70 -13.23 0.59
CA ASP A 28 -3.31 -14.56 1.07
C ASP A 28 -1.84 -14.90 0.76
N LYS A 29 -1.29 -14.39 -0.32
CA LYS A 29 0.03 -14.77 -0.82
C LYS A 29 1.09 -13.68 -0.65
N ALA A 30 0.86 -12.52 -1.22
CA ALA A 30 1.88 -11.48 -1.32
C ALA A 30 1.96 -10.59 -0.07
N LEU A 31 0.81 -10.22 0.48
CA LEU A 31 0.76 -9.28 1.60
C LEU A 31 1.45 -9.81 2.86
N PRO A 32 1.26 -11.07 3.29
CA PRO A 32 1.97 -11.59 4.47
C PRO A 32 3.48 -11.56 4.32
N VAL A 33 4.00 -11.89 3.14
CA VAL A 33 5.44 -11.87 2.84
C VAL A 33 5.99 -10.44 2.92
N ALA A 34 5.29 -9.49 2.32
CA ALA A 34 5.68 -8.08 2.35
C ALA A 34 5.63 -7.50 3.77
N LEU A 35 4.57 -7.80 4.53
CA LEU A 35 4.43 -7.32 5.91
C LEU A 35 5.51 -7.90 6.82
N LYS A 36 5.84 -9.18 6.69
CA LYS A 36 6.92 -9.79 7.46
C LYS A 36 8.26 -9.10 7.24
N ARG A 37 8.54 -8.64 6.02
CA ARG A 37 9.74 -7.89 5.71
C ARG A 37 9.86 -6.59 6.53
N TYR A 38 8.74 -5.89 6.77
CA TYR A 38 8.74 -4.60 7.47
C TYR A 38 8.50 -4.72 8.97
N CYS A 39 7.71 -5.69 9.39
CA CYS A 39 7.25 -5.85 10.77
C CYS A 39 8.00 -6.96 11.54
N GLY A 40 8.77 -7.81 10.84
CA GLY A 40 9.34 -9.01 11.43
C GLY A 40 8.26 -10.04 11.79
N ASP A 41 8.38 -10.70 12.93
CA ASP A 41 7.44 -11.75 13.34
C ASP A 41 6.15 -11.20 13.97
N SER A 42 6.16 -9.96 14.44
CA SER A 42 4.99 -9.29 15.01
C SER A 42 4.29 -8.44 13.96
N ILE A 43 3.52 -9.09 13.09
CA ILE A 43 2.82 -8.40 11.98
C ILE A 43 1.77 -7.45 12.53
N SER A 44 1.97 -6.16 12.27
CA SER A 44 1.07 -5.08 12.64
C SER A 44 1.00 -4.07 11.49
N TYR A 45 -0.20 -3.64 11.12
CA TYR A 45 -0.37 -2.70 10.03
C TYR A 45 -1.71 -1.97 10.08
N ASN A 46 -1.76 -0.80 9.46
CA ASN A 46 -2.99 -0.07 9.21
C ASN A 46 -3.35 -0.12 7.73
N VAL A 47 -4.64 -0.09 7.46
CA VAL A 47 -5.20 0.02 6.11
C VAL A 47 -6.00 1.29 6.00
N ALA A 48 -5.81 2.05 4.93
CA ALA A 48 -6.57 3.24 4.65
C ALA A 48 -6.95 3.32 3.17
N ILE A 49 -8.18 3.71 2.91
CA ILE A 49 -8.72 3.94 1.58
C ILE A 49 -9.40 5.30 1.59
N GLN A 50 -9.07 6.15 0.62
CA GLN A 50 -9.65 7.48 0.47
C GLN A 50 -10.55 7.49 -0.77
N ILE A 51 -11.83 7.69 -0.56
CA ILE A 51 -12.85 7.67 -1.63
C ILE A 51 -13.68 8.94 -1.55
N GLY A 52 -13.87 9.58 -2.68
CA GLY A 52 -14.67 10.79 -2.80
C GLY A 52 -13.90 12.06 -2.49
N GLU A 53 -14.55 13.18 -2.79
CA GLU A 53 -13.98 14.53 -2.73
C GLU A 53 -13.51 14.92 -1.32
N HIS A 54 -14.25 14.54 -0.30
CA HIS A 54 -13.99 14.96 1.09
C HIS A 54 -13.09 14.02 1.88
N SER A 55 -12.52 12.99 1.23
CA SER A 55 -11.66 11.99 1.89
C SER A 55 -10.18 12.38 1.98
N GLY A 56 -9.80 13.49 1.36
CA GLY A 56 -8.39 13.88 1.22
C GLY A 56 -7.64 13.12 0.12
N ARG A 57 -8.37 12.46 -0.78
CA ARG A 57 -7.77 11.78 -1.94
C ARG A 57 -7.14 12.81 -2.89
N GLU A 58 -5.89 12.55 -3.28
CA GLU A 58 -5.15 13.39 -4.23
C GLU A 58 -5.06 12.78 -5.63
N ILE A 59 -5.17 11.46 -5.75
CA ILE A 59 -5.03 10.73 -7.00
C ILE A 59 -6.34 10.06 -7.35
N ASP A 60 -6.85 10.34 -8.56
CA ASP A 60 -8.11 9.84 -9.08
C ASP A 60 -7.97 8.42 -9.66
N HIS A 61 -7.43 7.54 -8.88
CA HIS A 61 -7.37 6.11 -9.12
C HIS A 61 -7.44 5.42 -7.77
N LEU A 62 -8.30 4.43 -7.64
CA LEU A 62 -8.45 3.67 -6.39
C LEU A 62 -7.10 3.12 -5.93
N HIS A 63 -6.73 3.41 -4.71
CA HIS A 63 -5.54 2.86 -4.09
C HIS A 63 -5.78 2.58 -2.61
N ILE A 64 -5.30 1.43 -2.18
CA ILE A 64 -5.39 0.97 -0.80
C ILE A 64 -4.02 1.16 -0.16
N HIS A 65 -3.94 2.02 0.86
CA HIS A 65 -2.73 2.21 1.65
C HIS A 65 -2.56 1.05 2.62
N ILE A 66 -1.41 0.41 2.58
CA ILE A 66 -0.97 -0.56 3.58
C ILE A 66 0.24 0.04 4.29
N LEU A 67 0.11 0.22 5.58
CA LEU A 67 1.08 0.90 6.43
C LEU A 67 1.63 -0.08 7.45
N PRO A 68 2.72 -0.78 7.14
CA PRO A 68 3.38 -1.66 8.10
C PRO A 68 3.80 -0.86 9.34
N ARG A 69 3.56 -1.44 10.51
CA ARG A 69 3.89 -0.85 11.79
C ARG A 69 4.93 -1.72 12.49
N ALA A 70 5.89 -1.08 13.11
CA ALA A 70 6.96 -1.78 13.84
C ALA A 70 7.23 -1.08 15.18
N PRO A 71 7.76 -1.79 16.17
CA PRO A 71 8.21 -1.17 17.40
C PRO A 71 9.21 -0.04 17.12
N GLY A 72 9.04 1.10 17.74
CA GLY A 72 9.90 2.27 17.56
C GLY A 72 9.61 3.11 16.31
N ASP A 73 8.55 2.82 15.56
CA ASP A 73 8.13 3.73 14.49
C ASP A 73 7.65 5.07 15.09
N PRO A 74 7.79 6.21 14.33
CA PRO A 74 7.52 7.53 14.89
C PRO A 74 6.06 7.79 15.27
N PHE A 75 5.15 6.87 14.95
CA PHE A 75 3.72 6.98 15.20
C PHE A 75 3.20 5.89 16.12
N GLU A 76 4.07 5.20 16.82
CA GLU A 76 3.71 4.09 17.70
C GLU A 76 2.60 4.51 18.70
N GLY A 77 1.48 3.80 18.64
CA GLY A 77 0.32 4.07 19.48
C GLY A 77 -0.55 5.27 19.09
N ASP A 78 -0.17 6.05 18.08
CA ASP A 78 -0.93 7.23 17.64
C ASP A 78 -1.32 7.17 16.15
N SER A 79 -2.42 6.51 15.87
CA SER A 79 -2.97 6.41 14.51
C SER A 79 -3.45 7.76 13.95
N ARG A 80 -3.82 8.73 14.79
CA ARG A 80 -4.25 10.07 14.33
C ARG A 80 -3.09 10.82 13.68
N ARG A 81 -1.91 10.81 14.30
CA ARG A 81 -0.70 11.41 13.73
C ARG A 81 -0.30 10.72 12.42
N LEU A 82 -0.44 9.41 12.35
CA LEU A 82 -0.19 8.64 11.14
C LEU A 82 -1.05 9.13 9.97
N TYR A 83 -2.36 9.25 10.16
CA TYR A 83 -3.26 9.71 9.10
C TYR A 83 -3.00 11.15 8.69
N SER A 84 -2.74 12.05 9.62
CA SER A 84 -2.37 13.43 9.33
C SER A 84 -1.12 13.51 8.44
N ASN A 85 -0.14 12.66 8.67
CA ASN A 85 1.09 12.61 7.87
C ASN A 85 0.86 12.04 6.46
N ILE A 86 -0.05 11.08 6.30
CA ILE A 86 -0.38 10.52 4.98
C ILE A 86 -1.08 11.58 4.12
N VAL A 87 -2.07 12.27 4.70
CA VAL A 87 -2.87 13.28 4.00
C VAL A 87 -2.11 14.59 3.79
N GLY A 88 -1.19 14.94 4.70
CA GLY A 88 -0.49 16.21 4.70
C GLY A 88 0.91 16.22 4.06
N ARG A 89 1.38 15.10 3.55
CA ARG A 89 2.77 14.99 3.05
C ARG A 89 2.95 15.73 1.73
N LYS A 90 3.58 16.88 1.82
CA LYS A 90 4.08 17.66 0.66
C LYS A 90 5.54 17.35 0.31
N GLU A 91 6.23 16.56 1.10
CA GLU A 91 7.65 16.24 0.89
C GLU A 91 7.82 15.15 -0.16
N LYS A 92 8.63 15.44 -1.17
CA LYS A 92 9.07 14.43 -2.14
C LYS A 92 9.97 13.43 -1.45
N ARG A 93 9.66 12.14 -1.57
CA ARG A 93 10.56 11.07 -1.14
C ARG A 93 11.79 11.05 -2.03
N ASP A 94 12.94 10.76 -1.43
CA ASP A 94 14.13 10.38 -2.19
C ASP A 94 13.83 9.13 -3.01
N SER A 95 13.98 9.26 -4.32
CA SER A 95 13.68 8.18 -5.27
C SER A 95 14.66 6.99 -5.19
N SER A 96 15.87 7.20 -4.70
CA SER A 96 16.90 6.16 -4.63
C SER A 96 16.52 5.03 -3.66
N GLY A 97 16.00 5.36 -2.49
CA GLY A 97 15.53 4.39 -1.52
C GLY A 97 14.31 3.59 -2.01
N VAL A 98 13.43 4.25 -2.75
CA VAL A 98 12.25 3.61 -3.34
C VAL A 98 12.64 2.59 -4.41
N GLU A 99 13.57 2.94 -5.29
CA GLU A 99 14.06 2.04 -6.36
C GLU A 99 14.70 0.77 -5.76
N HIS A 100 15.54 0.93 -4.75
CA HIS A 100 16.16 -0.19 -4.06
C HIS A 100 15.12 -1.15 -3.46
N GLU A 101 14.11 -0.60 -2.81
CA GLU A 101 13.03 -1.38 -2.19
C GLU A 101 12.18 -2.10 -3.25
N VAL A 102 11.85 -1.44 -4.35
CA VAL A 102 11.12 -2.04 -5.47
C VAL A 102 11.89 -3.24 -6.04
N GLN A 103 13.21 -3.12 -6.22
CA GLN A 103 14.04 -4.23 -6.71
C GLN A 103 14.07 -5.41 -5.73
N ALA A 104 14.15 -5.14 -4.44
CA ALA A 104 14.10 -6.18 -3.41
C ALA A 104 12.76 -6.94 -3.43
N LEU A 105 11.63 -6.22 -3.51
CA LEU A 105 10.30 -6.82 -3.58
C LEU A 105 10.09 -7.62 -4.87
N ARG A 106 10.56 -7.14 -6.00
CA ARG A 106 10.53 -7.88 -7.27
C ARG A 106 11.23 -9.23 -7.18
N LYS A 107 12.39 -9.30 -6.51
CA LYS A 107 13.11 -10.56 -6.27
C LYS A 107 12.30 -11.52 -5.40
N ILE A 108 11.71 -11.01 -4.31
CA ILE A 108 10.89 -11.82 -3.40
C ILE A 108 9.69 -12.44 -4.12
N PHE A 109 9.00 -11.66 -4.93
CA PHE A 109 7.80 -12.11 -5.65
C PHE A 109 8.11 -12.75 -7.01
N LYS A 110 9.38 -12.88 -7.38
CA LYS A 110 9.80 -13.38 -8.71
C LYS A 110 9.08 -12.67 -9.85
N TYR A 111 8.89 -11.37 -9.68
CA TYR A 111 8.19 -10.54 -10.66
C TYR A 111 9.13 -10.13 -11.78
N THR A 112 8.77 -10.47 -13.02
CA THR A 112 9.43 -9.95 -14.22
C THR A 112 8.46 -8.99 -14.91
N PRO A 113 8.81 -7.70 -15.06
CA PRO A 113 7.97 -6.76 -15.79
C PRO A 113 7.77 -7.26 -17.21
N LYS A 114 6.52 -7.28 -17.68
CA LYS A 114 6.28 -7.50 -19.12
C LYS A 114 6.86 -6.31 -19.87
N LYS A 115 7.68 -6.56 -20.87
CA LYS A 115 8.10 -5.52 -21.83
C LYS A 115 6.84 -4.96 -22.50
N GLN A 116 6.71 -3.65 -22.46
CA GLN A 116 5.69 -2.94 -23.22
C GLN A 116 6.08 -2.90 -24.68
#